data_453eca9bfd084ac70e5de6345769c6b9
#
_entry.id   453eca9bfd084ac70e5de6345769c6b9
#
_cell.length_a   1.000
_cell.length_b   1.000
_cell.length_c   1.000
_cell.angle_alpha   90.00
_cell.angle_beta   90.00
_cell.angle_gamma   90.00
#
_symmetry.space_group_name_H-M   'P 1'
#
loop_
_entity.id
_entity.type
_entity.pdbx_description
1 polymer ?
#
loop_
_entity_poly.entity_id
_entity_poly.type
_entity_poly.pdbx_seq_one_letter_code
_entity_poly.pdbx_strand_id
1 'polypeptide(L)'
;MIAIIDYGVGNLFSLASSLKSLGLETKVTRDAAAIRAADHIILPGVGAFADAMAKLEATGLVPVIKQEVEHKPLLGICLGMQLLFEISYEYGEHTGLGLIPGEVCPLADDLKDPSLKVPHIGWNRLDIVPGRENDPLFKYTKPGEYVYYVHSFYAKNCAANTLAASEYSIPVTGAVKNGLVYGTQFHPEKSGDTGLRMLRAFAEL
;
A
#
# COMPACT_ATOMS: atom_id res chain seq x y z
N MET A 1 -15.48 6.28 -10.13
CA MET A 1 -14.21 6.07 -10.91
C MET A 1 -13.01 6.08 -9.96
N ILE A 2 -12.04 5.18 -10.16
CA ILE A 2 -10.79 5.10 -9.37
C ILE A 2 -9.64 5.65 -10.22
N ALA A 3 -8.90 6.64 -9.73
CA ALA A 3 -7.67 7.12 -10.35
C ALA A 3 -6.46 6.28 -9.88
N ILE A 4 -5.75 5.67 -10.80
CA ILE A 4 -4.47 4.99 -10.55
C ILE A 4 -3.37 5.97 -10.97
N ILE A 5 -2.53 6.40 -10.02
CA ILE A 5 -1.46 7.36 -10.27
C ILE A 5 -0.40 6.73 -11.16
N ASP A 6 -0.17 7.33 -12.35
CA ASP A 6 0.94 6.98 -13.24
C ASP A 6 2.09 7.98 -13.04
N TYR A 7 3.07 7.59 -12.26
CA TYR A 7 4.33 8.35 -12.09
C TYR A 7 5.54 7.59 -12.63
N GLY A 8 5.29 6.64 -13.53
CA GLY A 8 6.32 5.85 -14.21
C GLY A 8 6.82 4.66 -13.39
N VAL A 9 6.11 4.29 -12.32
CA VAL A 9 6.46 3.15 -11.44
C VAL A 9 5.18 2.37 -11.09
N GLY A 10 5.28 1.05 -10.98
CA GLY A 10 4.17 0.19 -10.57
C GLY A 10 3.71 -0.78 -11.65
N ASN A 11 3.02 -1.83 -11.22
CA ASN A 11 2.38 -2.79 -12.11
C ASN A 11 0.98 -2.31 -12.50
N LEU A 12 0.92 -1.19 -13.26
CA LEU A 12 -0.32 -0.51 -13.61
C LEU A 12 -1.30 -1.40 -14.37
N PHE A 13 -0.77 -2.25 -15.27
CA PHE A 13 -1.60 -3.13 -16.10
C PHE A 13 -2.32 -4.19 -15.24
N SER A 14 -1.61 -4.90 -14.38
CA SER A 14 -2.22 -5.94 -13.52
C SER A 14 -3.25 -5.33 -12.58
N LEU A 15 -2.94 -4.17 -11.98
CA LEU A 15 -3.85 -3.48 -11.09
C LEU A 15 -5.13 -3.03 -11.80
N ALA A 16 -4.99 -2.36 -12.95
CA ALA A 16 -6.13 -1.92 -13.76
C ALA A 16 -6.98 -3.12 -14.23
N SER A 17 -6.34 -4.24 -14.61
CA SER A 17 -7.02 -5.46 -15.03
C SER A 17 -7.81 -6.09 -13.88
N SER A 18 -7.24 -6.14 -12.67
CA SER A 18 -7.93 -6.64 -11.47
C SER A 18 -9.16 -5.79 -11.11
N LEU A 19 -9.03 -4.48 -11.13
CA LEU A 19 -10.16 -3.57 -10.87
C LEU A 19 -11.24 -3.67 -11.95
N LYS A 20 -10.84 -3.79 -13.21
CA LYS A 20 -11.77 -4.00 -14.34
C LYS A 20 -12.54 -5.33 -14.22
N SER A 21 -11.89 -6.40 -13.75
CA SER A 21 -12.57 -7.70 -13.53
C SER A 21 -13.66 -7.63 -12.46
N LEU A 22 -13.56 -6.66 -11.54
CA LEU A 22 -14.57 -6.34 -10.54
C LEU A 22 -15.69 -5.42 -11.05
N GLY A 23 -15.65 -5.02 -12.34
CA GLY A 23 -16.60 -4.09 -12.92
C GLY A 23 -16.38 -2.64 -12.51
N LEU A 24 -15.22 -2.29 -11.94
CA LEU A 24 -14.92 -0.95 -11.46
C LEU A 24 -14.37 -0.08 -12.58
N GLU A 25 -14.87 1.15 -12.68
CA GLU A 25 -14.35 2.15 -13.59
C GLU A 25 -13.03 2.70 -13.08
N THR A 26 -11.98 2.59 -13.90
CA THR A 26 -10.62 3.01 -13.53
C THR A 26 -9.97 3.87 -14.61
N LYS A 27 -9.11 4.79 -14.19
CA LYS A 27 -8.28 5.60 -15.08
C LYS A 27 -6.84 5.64 -14.57
N VAL A 28 -5.92 5.11 -15.37
CA VAL A 28 -4.48 5.31 -15.17
C VAL A 28 -4.14 6.71 -15.65
N THR A 29 -3.62 7.56 -14.79
CA THR A 29 -3.45 8.98 -15.11
C THR A 29 -2.35 9.66 -14.30
N ARG A 30 -1.74 10.69 -14.90
CA ARG A 30 -0.91 11.71 -14.25
C ARG A 30 -1.54 13.11 -14.34
N ASP A 31 -2.78 13.20 -14.77
CA ASP A 31 -3.51 14.45 -14.84
C ASP A 31 -4.16 14.80 -13.51
N ALA A 32 -3.77 15.93 -12.93
CA ALA A 32 -4.31 16.43 -11.68
C ALA A 32 -5.84 16.63 -11.71
N ALA A 33 -6.40 17.06 -12.85
CA ALA A 33 -7.84 17.25 -12.97
C ALA A 33 -8.60 15.92 -12.90
N ALA A 34 -8.06 14.87 -13.53
CA ALA A 34 -8.64 13.53 -13.46
C ALA A 34 -8.55 12.94 -12.04
N ILE A 35 -7.45 13.19 -11.30
CA ILE A 35 -7.30 12.75 -9.91
C ILE A 35 -8.31 13.47 -9.02
N ARG A 36 -8.51 14.79 -9.21
CA ARG A 36 -9.52 15.55 -8.47
C ARG A 36 -10.95 15.10 -8.77
N ALA A 37 -11.23 14.68 -9.98
CA ALA A 37 -12.55 14.19 -10.39
C ALA A 37 -12.83 12.73 -9.95
N ALA A 38 -11.83 11.98 -9.52
CA ALA A 38 -11.98 10.61 -9.08
C ALA A 38 -12.61 10.53 -7.67
N ASP A 39 -13.30 9.42 -7.40
CA ASP A 39 -13.87 9.11 -6.07
C ASP A 39 -12.82 8.48 -5.15
N HIS A 40 -11.87 7.72 -5.71
CA HIS A 40 -10.80 7.01 -5.00
C HIS A 40 -9.48 7.17 -5.74
N ILE A 41 -8.38 7.08 -5.00
CA ILE A 41 -7.01 7.17 -5.52
C ILE A 41 -6.25 5.88 -5.16
N ILE A 42 -5.52 5.31 -6.12
CA ILE A 42 -4.54 4.25 -5.83
C ILE A 42 -3.15 4.75 -6.22
N LEU A 43 -2.22 4.64 -5.27
CA LEU A 43 -0.80 4.91 -5.46
C LEU A 43 -0.05 3.57 -5.51
N PRO A 44 0.20 3.01 -6.69
CA PRO A 44 0.99 1.79 -6.83
C PRO A 44 2.48 2.10 -6.67
N GLY A 45 3.30 1.08 -6.45
CA GLY A 45 4.75 1.26 -6.47
C GLY A 45 5.52 -0.04 -6.48
N VAL A 46 6.62 -0.06 -7.23
CA VAL A 46 7.65 -1.12 -7.24
C VAL A 46 9.03 -0.46 -7.41
N GLY A 47 10.11 -1.13 -6.98
CA GLY A 47 11.47 -0.61 -7.07
C GLY A 47 11.95 0.06 -5.80
N ALA A 48 12.84 1.05 -5.91
CA ALA A 48 13.49 1.71 -4.78
C ALA A 48 12.74 2.99 -4.34
N PHE A 49 12.72 3.24 -3.03
CA PHE A 49 11.99 4.35 -2.41
C PHE A 49 12.41 5.72 -2.95
N ALA A 50 13.70 6.01 -2.95
CA ALA A 50 14.22 7.32 -3.37
C ALA A 50 13.88 7.64 -4.84
N ASP A 51 14.05 6.65 -5.73
CA ASP A 51 13.73 6.79 -7.16
C ASP A 51 12.22 7.01 -7.37
N ALA A 52 11.39 6.27 -6.64
CA ALA A 52 9.94 6.41 -6.70
C ALA A 52 9.47 7.78 -6.20
N MET A 53 10.00 8.26 -5.05
CA MET A 53 9.69 9.60 -4.55
C MET A 53 10.11 10.70 -5.53
N ALA A 54 11.34 10.64 -6.07
CA ALA A 54 11.81 11.62 -7.05
C ALA A 54 10.93 11.65 -8.31
N LYS A 55 10.51 10.49 -8.81
CA LYS A 55 9.58 10.40 -9.95
C LYS A 55 8.20 10.96 -9.62
N LEU A 56 7.67 10.68 -8.43
CA LEU A 56 6.39 11.20 -7.99
C LEU A 56 6.44 12.74 -7.85
N GLU A 57 7.48 13.27 -7.23
CA GLU A 57 7.71 14.73 -7.10
C GLU A 57 7.83 15.40 -8.46
N ALA A 58 8.56 14.81 -9.41
CA ALA A 58 8.72 15.32 -10.76
C ALA A 58 7.40 15.46 -11.54
N THR A 59 6.35 14.70 -11.16
CA THR A 59 5.01 14.88 -11.76
C THR A 59 4.27 16.13 -11.27
N GLY A 60 4.70 16.72 -10.15
CA GLY A 60 3.96 17.80 -9.47
C GLY A 60 2.67 17.33 -8.76
N LEU A 61 2.44 16.02 -8.65
CA LEU A 61 1.20 15.47 -8.07
C LEU A 61 1.20 15.39 -6.54
N VAL A 62 2.35 15.52 -5.87
CA VAL A 62 2.43 15.42 -4.40
C VAL A 62 1.46 16.39 -3.71
N PRO A 63 1.40 17.69 -4.04
CA PRO A 63 0.42 18.59 -3.43
C PRO A 63 -1.04 18.20 -3.73
N VAL A 64 -1.31 17.68 -4.93
CA VAL A 64 -2.65 17.23 -5.32
C VAL A 64 -3.07 16.05 -4.47
N ILE A 65 -2.19 15.03 -4.33
CA ILE A 65 -2.46 13.86 -3.50
C ILE A 65 -2.74 14.28 -2.05
N LYS A 66 -1.87 15.13 -1.46
CA LYS A 66 -2.03 15.61 -0.07
C LYS A 66 -3.33 16.37 0.16
N GLN A 67 -3.80 17.12 -0.83
CA GLN A 67 -5.09 17.81 -0.77
C GLN A 67 -6.27 16.84 -0.88
N GLU A 68 -6.21 15.92 -1.84
CA GLU A 68 -7.34 15.04 -2.14
C GLU A 68 -7.59 13.97 -1.06
N VAL A 69 -6.57 13.51 -0.34
CA VAL A 69 -6.72 12.52 0.74
C VAL A 69 -7.45 13.06 1.98
N GLU A 70 -7.68 14.38 2.07
CA GLU A 70 -8.53 14.96 3.10
C GLU A 70 -10.02 14.63 2.88
N HIS A 71 -10.41 14.27 1.66
CA HIS A 71 -11.80 14.12 1.26
C HIS A 71 -12.14 12.78 0.59
N LYS A 72 -11.14 12.02 0.12
CA LYS A 72 -11.36 10.76 -0.58
C LYS A 72 -10.35 9.68 -0.20
N PRO A 73 -10.75 8.40 -0.27
CA PRO A 73 -9.87 7.30 0.05
C PRO A 73 -8.67 7.19 -0.88
N LEU A 74 -7.49 6.95 -0.31
CA LEU A 74 -6.28 6.59 -1.03
C LEU A 74 -5.79 5.23 -0.56
N LEU A 75 -5.38 4.36 -1.50
CA LEU A 75 -4.72 3.09 -1.22
C LEU A 75 -3.31 3.09 -1.80
N GLY A 76 -2.29 3.05 -0.94
CA GLY A 76 -0.91 2.76 -1.32
C GLY A 76 -0.67 1.25 -1.40
N ILE A 77 -0.04 0.76 -2.48
CA ILE A 77 0.24 -0.67 -2.68
C ILE A 77 1.75 -0.91 -2.74
N CYS A 78 2.26 -1.80 -1.87
CA CYS A 78 3.65 -2.19 -1.74
C CYS A 78 4.57 -0.95 -1.53
N LEU A 79 5.43 -0.61 -2.48
CA LEU A 79 6.23 0.61 -2.40
C LEU A 79 5.34 1.86 -2.29
N GLY A 80 4.18 1.88 -2.95
CA GLY A 80 3.20 2.96 -2.81
C GLY A 80 2.71 3.14 -1.37
N MET A 81 2.53 2.06 -0.60
CA MET A 81 2.28 2.14 0.84
C MET A 81 3.48 2.73 1.58
N GLN A 82 4.70 2.29 1.26
CA GLN A 82 5.92 2.79 1.90
C GLN A 82 6.09 4.30 1.70
N LEU A 83 5.77 4.82 0.51
CA LEU A 83 5.81 6.26 0.21
C LEU A 83 4.86 7.09 1.11
N LEU A 84 3.84 6.49 1.72
CA LEU A 84 2.90 7.19 2.60
C LEU A 84 3.52 7.59 3.94
N PHE A 85 4.58 6.91 4.38
CA PHE A 85 5.25 7.15 5.66
C PHE A 85 6.07 8.43 5.67
N GLU A 86 6.57 8.81 6.86
CA GLU A 86 7.35 10.03 7.05
C GLU A 86 8.74 9.90 6.47
N ILE A 87 9.39 8.73 6.65
CA ILE A 87 10.80 8.51 6.33
C ILE A 87 11.05 7.06 5.90
N SER A 88 12.04 6.86 5.04
CA SER A 88 12.57 5.54 4.68
C SER A 88 14.09 5.52 4.83
N TYR A 89 14.60 4.39 5.32
CA TYR A 89 16.03 4.10 5.44
C TYR A 89 16.56 3.18 4.34
N GLU A 90 15.85 3.10 3.21
CA GLU A 90 16.28 2.31 2.05
C GLU A 90 17.48 2.98 1.37
N TYR A 91 18.69 2.42 1.57
CA TYR A 91 19.96 2.92 1.03
C TYR A 91 20.27 4.39 1.40
N GLY A 92 19.82 4.85 2.56
CA GLY A 92 19.97 6.20 3.05
C GLY A 92 18.69 6.71 3.68
N GLU A 93 18.68 7.95 4.13
CA GLU A 93 17.51 8.58 4.72
C GLU A 93 16.75 9.38 3.67
N HIS A 94 15.49 9.04 3.46
CA HIS A 94 14.62 9.65 2.44
C HIS A 94 13.28 10.03 3.02
N THR A 95 12.88 11.28 2.82
CA THR A 95 11.55 11.76 3.25
C THR A 95 10.45 11.21 2.35
N GLY A 96 9.37 10.73 2.97
CA GLY A 96 8.16 10.28 2.28
C GLY A 96 7.05 11.33 2.22
N LEU A 97 5.83 10.90 1.98
CA LEU A 97 4.67 11.79 1.89
C LEU A 97 4.21 12.29 3.26
N GLY A 98 4.53 11.59 4.36
CA GLY A 98 4.14 11.97 5.72
C GLY A 98 2.62 11.89 5.95
N LEU A 99 1.93 11.01 5.25
CA LEU A 99 0.48 10.79 5.40
C LEU A 99 0.16 9.78 6.49
N ILE A 100 1.11 8.90 6.83
CA ILE A 100 1.01 7.91 7.92
C ILE A 100 2.25 8.07 8.80
N PRO A 101 2.09 8.25 10.13
CA PRO A 101 3.22 8.27 11.06
C PRO A 101 3.98 6.96 11.06
N GLY A 102 5.31 7.04 11.14
CA GLY A 102 6.20 5.88 11.20
C GLY A 102 7.28 5.94 10.13
N GLU A 103 8.00 4.84 10.01
CA GLU A 103 9.21 4.75 9.19
C GLU A 103 9.29 3.44 8.41
N VAL A 104 10.05 3.42 7.34
CA VAL A 104 10.32 2.22 6.53
C VAL A 104 11.77 1.80 6.74
N CYS A 105 11.97 0.57 7.23
CA CYS A 105 13.26 0.02 7.64
C CYS A 105 13.62 -1.26 6.88
N PRO A 106 14.91 -1.62 6.80
CA PRO A 106 15.33 -2.90 6.25
C PRO A 106 14.75 -4.06 7.07
N LEU A 107 14.07 -4.99 6.40
CA LEU A 107 13.54 -6.19 7.04
C LEU A 107 14.65 -7.08 7.62
N ALA A 108 15.80 -7.13 6.92
CA ALA A 108 16.94 -7.96 7.32
C ALA A 108 17.47 -7.64 8.72
N ASP A 109 17.39 -6.38 9.15
CA ASP A 109 17.95 -5.92 10.42
C ASP A 109 17.16 -6.43 11.65
N ASP A 110 15.90 -6.80 11.44
CA ASP A 110 15.00 -7.17 12.53
C ASP A 110 14.64 -8.67 12.57
N LEU A 111 14.95 -9.43 11.49
CA LEU A 111 14.64 -10.86 11.45
C LEU A 111 15.36 -11.63 12.56
N LYS A 112 14.59 -12.44 13.30
CA LYS A 112 15.12 -13.27 14.40
C LYS A 112 15.54 -14.66 13.95
N ASP A 113 15.01 -15.14 12.83
CA ASP A 113 15.35 -16.42 12.22
C ASP A 113 16.28 -16.22 11.03
N PRO A 114 17.58 -16.60 11.15
CA PRO A 114 18.56 -16.40 10.09
C PRO A 114 18.34 -17.33 8.87
N SER A 115 17.44 -18.29 8.94
CA SER A 115 17.08 -19.14 7.79
C SER A 115 16.11 -18.46 6.83
N LEU A 116 15.41 -17.41 7.29
CA LEU A 116 14.50 -16.65 6.45
C LEU A 116 15.26 -15.73 5.49
N LYS A 117 14.74 -15.64 4.28
CA LYS A 117 15.37 -14.87 3.21
C LYS A 117 14.79 -13.48 3.09
N VAL A 118 15.63 -12.52 2.70
CA VAL A 118 15.20 -11.21 2.23
C VAL A 118 15.56 -11.13 0.74
N PRO A 119 14.63 -10.72 -0.11
CA PRO A 119 13.28 -10.25 0.18
C PRO A 119 12.31 -11.34 0.71
N HIS A 120 11.33 -10.92 1.53
CA HIS A 120 10.15 -11.72 1.87
C HIS A 120 9.31 -11.86 0.60
N ILE A 121 9.32 -13.03 -0.02
CA ILE A 121 8.61 -13.34 -1.27
C ILE A 121 7.71 -14.54 -1.05
N GLY A 122 6.44 -14.39 -1.39
CA GLY A 122 5.49 -15.48 -1.40
C GLY A 122 4.17 -15.17 -0.69
N TRP A 123 3.38 -16.22 -0.53
CA TRP A 123 2.11 -16.17 0.16
C TRP A 123 2.32 -16.26 1.66
N ASN A 124 1.74 -15.34 2.41
CA ASN A 124 1.77 -15.38 3.86
C ASN A 124 0.39 -15.06 4.43
N ARG A 125 0.12 -15.60 5.61
CA ARG A 125 -1.13 -15.40 6.32
C ARG A 125 -1.23 -13.96 6.81
N LEU A 126 -2.38 -13.33 6.60
CA LEU A 126 -2.67 -12.00 7.09
C LEU A 126 -3.51 -12.09 8.36
N ASP A 127 -2.95 -11.63 9.48
CA ASP A 127 -3.61 -11.57 10.76
C ASP A 127 -4.08 -10.13 11.05
N ILE A 128 -5.39 -9.96 11.17
CA ILE A 128 -5.98 -8.66 11.49
C ILE A 128 -5.68 -8.35 12.96
N VAL A 129 -5.24 -7.12 13.23
CA VAL A 129 -4.94 -6.67 14.59
C VAL A 129 -6.22 -6.67 15.43
N PRO A 130 -6.20 -7.22 16.67
CA PRO A 130 -7.37 -7.25 17.56
C PRO A 130 -8.02 -5.87 17.70
N GLY A 131 -9.33 -5.81 17.48
CA GLY A 131 -10.11 -4.57 17.48
C GLY A 131 -10.18 -3.84 16.13
N ARG A 132 -9.51 -4.35 15.08
CA ARG A 132 -9.55 -3.80 13.71
C ARG A 132 -10.38 -4.64 12.74
N GLU A 133 -11.04 -5.70 13.21
CA GLU A 133 -11.78 -6.67 12.37
C GLU A 133 -12.95 -6.03 11.62
N ASN A 134 -13.50 -4.95 12.18
CA ASN A 134 -14.62 -4.21 11.58
C ASN A 134 -14.17 -3.06 10.67
N ASP A 135 -12.86 -2.92 10.38
CA ASP A 135 -12.44 -1.90 9.42
C ASP A 135 -13.05 -2.19 8.03
N PRO A 136 -13.61 -1.18 7.36
CA PRO A 136 -14.26 -1.37 6.06
C PRO A 136 -13.39 -2.06 5.00
N LEU A 137 -12.06 -1.93 5.06
CA LEU A 137 -11.15 -2.61 4.14
C LEU A 137 -11.28 -4.14 4.23
N PHE A 138 -11.64 -4.68 5.41
CA PHE A 138 -11.80 -6.12 5.64
C PHE A 138 -13.25 -6.61 5.50
N LYS A 139 -14.16 -5.79 4.96
CA LYS A 139 -15.60 -6.12 4.80
C LYS A 139 -15.85 -7.51 4.20
N TYR A 140 -15.00 -7.94 3.30
CA TYR A 140 -15.11 -9.22 2.59
C TYR A 140 -13.94 -10.18 2.87
N THR A 141 -13.06 -9.85 3.81
CA THR A 141 -11.85 -10.61 4.15
C THR A 141 -11.96 -11.20 5.54
N LYS A 142 -11.54 -12.45 5.71
CA LYS A 142 -11.51 -13.12 6.99
C LYS A 142 -10.10 -13.12 7.57
N PRO A 143 -9.95 -13.09 8.90
CA PRO A 143 -8.64 -13.29 9.53
C PRO A 143 -8.00 -14.60 9.08
N GLY A 144 -6.69 -14.58 8.83
CA GLY A 144 -5.94 -15.77 8.45
C GLY A 144 -5.96 -16.12 6.95
N GLU A 145 -6.58 -15.29 6.12
CA GLU A 145 -6.45 -15.45 4.66
C GLU A 145 -5.05 -15.09 4.18
N TYR A 146 -4.64 -15.69 3.05
CA TYR A 146 -3.30 -15.52 2.53
C TYR A 146 -3.24 -14.40 1.49
N VAL A 147 -2.12 -13.65 1.53
CA VAL A 147 -1.82 -12.56 0.59
C VAL A 147 -0.38 -12.68 0.08
N TYR A 148 -0.07 -12.09 -1.07
CA TYR A 148 1.22 -12.21 -1.72
C TYR A 148 2.12 -11.02 -1.44
N TYR A 149 3.30 -11.32 -0.90
CA TYR A 149 4.37 -10.35 -0.57
C TYR A 149 5.55 -10.45 -1.53
N VAL A 150 6.20 -9.33 -1.76
CA VAL A 150 7.53 -9.24 -2.37
C VAL A 150 8.19 -7.93 -1.93
N HIS A 151 8.94 -7.94 -0.81
CA HIS A 151 9.56 -6.72 -0.27
C HIS A 151 10.79 -7.03 0.58
N SER A 152 11.74 -6.08 0.64
CA SER A 152 12.95 -6.11 1.48
C SER A 152 12.91 -5.11 2.62
N PHE A 153 12.02 -4.14 2.55
CA PHE A 153 11.79 -3.10 3.55
C PHE A 153 10.35 -3.16 4.04
N TYR A 154 10.10 -2.74 5.26
CA TYR A 154 8.78 -2.81 5.86
C TYR A 154 8.53 -1.63 6.80
N ALA A 155 7.26 -1.34 7.10
CA ALA A 155 6.87 -0.24 7.97
C ALA A 155 7.02 -0.59 9.45
N LYS A 156 7.63 0.32 10.22
CA LYS A 156 7.84 0.27 11.66
C LYS A 156 7.28 1.51 12.36
N ASN A 157 7.18 1.44 13.70
CA ASN A 157 6.74 2.55 14.55
C ASN A 157 5.38 3.13 14.16
N CYS A 158 4.50 2.28 13.60
CA CYS A 158 3.17 2.62 13.12
C CYS A 158 2.05 1.78 13.75
N ALA A 159 2.25 1.24 14.96
CA ALA A 159 1.31 0.32 15.62
C ALA A 159 -0.11 0.89 15.74
N ALA A 160 -0.25 2.19 16.03
CA ALA A 160 -1.56 2.84 16.11
C ALA A 160 -2.33 2.85 14.78
N ASN A 161 -1.60 2.79 13.66
CA ASN A 161 -2.12 2.82 12.30
C ASN A 161 -2.17 1.44 11.65
N THR A 162 -1.59 0.39 12.28
CA THR A 162 -1.58 -0.97 11.74
C THR A 162 -2.97 -1.60 11.82
N LEU A 163 -3.47 -2.09 10.71
CA LEU A 163 -4.72 -2.83 10.60
C LEU A 163 -4.50 -4.35 10.62
N ALA A 164 -3.43 -4.80 9.97
CA ALA A 164 -3.09 -6.23 9.89
C ALA A 164 -1.58 -6.42 9.73
N ALA A 165 -1.09 -7.58 10.16
CA ALA A 165 0.30 -7.97 10.07
C ALA A 165 0.42 -9.44 9.62
N SER A 166 1.60 -9.82 9.14
CA SER A 166 1.95 -11.21 8.83
C SER A 166 3.18 -11.63 9.61
N GLU A 167 3.21 -12.84 10.11
CA GLU A 167 4.36 -13.37 10.85
C GLU A 167 5.48 -13.77 9.89
N TYR A 168 6.65 -13.20 10.08
CA TYR A 168 7.88 -13.56 9.34
C TYR A 168 9.08 -13.51 10.27
N SER A 169 9.08 -14.33 11.32
CA SER A 169 9.91 -14.31 12.54
C SER A 169 9.78 -13.02 13.39
N ILE A 170 9.14 -12.04 12.85
CA ILE A 170 8.65 -10.81 13.47
C ILE A 170 7.28 -10.47 12.87
N PRO A 171 6.44 -9.71 13.56
CA PRO A 171 5.22 -9.18 12.95
C PRO A 171 5.56 -8.11 11.91
N VAL A 172 5.39 -8.44 10.63
CA VAL A 172 5.57 -7.52 9.50
C VAL A 172 4.27 -6.79 9.24
N THR A 173 4.29 -5.47 9.26
CA THR A 173 3.13 -4.62 8.95
C THR A 173 2.59 -4.93 7.55
N GLY A 174 1.37 -5.49 7.50
CA GLY A 174 0.73 -5.91 6.25
C GLY A 174 -0.24 -4.88 5.70
N ALA A 175 -1.05 -4.26 6.56
CA ALA A 175 -1.99 -3.23 6.18
C ALA A 175 -2.03 -2.10 7.21
N VAL A 176 -2.20 -0.87 6.74
CA VAL A 176 -2.20 0.35 7.57
C VAL A 176 -3.35 1.29 7.19
N LYS A 177 -3.70 2.19 8.14
CA LYS A 177 -4.70 3.24 7.93
C LYS A 177 -4.41 4.48 8.76
N ASN A 178 -4.61 5.65 8.15
CA ASN A 178 -4.70 6.93 8.85
C ASN A 178 -5.81 7.78 8.19
N GLY A 179 -6.94 7.95 8.87
CA GLY A 179 -8.12 8.58 8.28
C GLY A 179 -8.61 7.86 7.02
N LEU A 180 -8.57 8.53 5.87
CA LEU A 180 -8.92 7.99 4.56
C LEU A 180 -7.71 7.41 3.78
N VAL A 181 -6.51 7.46 4.36
CA VAL A 181 -5.30 6.92 3.75
C VAL A 181 -5.10 5.49 4.21
N TYR A 182 -5.11 4.56 3.27
CA TYR A 182 -4.88 3.13 3.46
C TYR A 182 -3.59 2.70 2.77
N GLY A 183 -3.00 1.62 3.23
CA GLY A 183 -1.85 1.00 2.57
C GLY A 183 -1.81 -0.51 2.77
N THR A 184 -1.29 -1.23 1.78
CA THR A 184 -0.98 -2.66 1.86
C THR A 184 0.45 -2.92 1.44
N GLN A 185 1.23 -3.64 2.26
CA GLN A 185 2.58 -4.08 1.91
C GLN A 185 2.55 -5.22 0.89
N PHE A 186 1.53 -6.05 0.96
CA PHE A 186 1.26 -7.08 -0.05
C PHE A 186 0.63 -6.46 -1.30
N HIS A 187 0.62 -7.24 -2.37
CA HIS A 187 0.00 -6.89 -3.64
C HIS A 187 -1.41 -7.48 -3.72
N PRO A 188 -2.48 -6.71 -3.48
CA PRO A 188 -3.83 -7.24 -3.60
C PRO A 188 -4.14 -7.75 -5.01
N GLU A 189 -3.61 -7.09 -6.07
CA GLU A 189 -3.77 -7.53 -7.46
C GLU A 189 -3.07 -8.86 -7.79
N LYS A 190 -2.22 -9.37 -6.86
CA LYS A 190 -1.55 -10.68 -6.96
C LYS A 190 -2.00 -11.66 -5.88
N SER A 191 -2.94 -11.26 -5.03
CA SER A 191 -3.39 -12.05 -3.87
C SER A 191 -4.67 -12.84 -4.14
N GLY A 192 -4.95 -13.18 -5.39
CA GLY A 192 -6.10 -13.97 -5.78
C GLY A 192 -7.42 -13.37 -5.30
N ASP A 193 -8.36 -14.23 -4.91
CA ASP A 193 -9.69 -13.81 -4.47
C ASP A 193 -9.66 -12.92 -3.21
N THR A 194 -8.75 -13.18 -2.28
CA THR A 194 -8.56 -12.35 -1.08
C THR A 194 -8.24 -10.92 -1.45
N GLY A 195 -7.27 -10.73 -2.35
CA GLY A 195 -6.89 -9.41 -2.81
C GLY A 195 -7.99 -8.71 -3.62
N LEU A 196 -8.71 -9.43 -4.47
CA LEU A 196 -9.84 -8.88 -5.22
C LEU A 196 -10.95 -8.41 -4.28
N ARG A 197 -11.26 -9.15 -3.22
CA ARG A 197 -12.24 -8.74 -2.21
C ARG A 197 -11.81 -7.48 -1.46
N MET A 198 -10.51 -7.32 -1.16
CA MET A 198 -9.98 -6.10 -0.55
C MET A 198 -10.06 -4.89 -1.50
N LEU A 199 -9.71 -5.07 -2.77
CA LEU A 199 -9.86 -4.01 -3.79
C LEU A 199 -11.33 -3.60 -3.95
N ARG A 200 -12.25 -4.56 -3.90
CA ARG A 200 -13.69 -4.27 -3.89
C ARG A 200 -14.11 -3.51 -2.65
N ALA A 201 -13.67 -3.94 -1.46
CA ALA A 201 -13.98 -3.26 -0.21
C ALA A 201 -13.45 -1.81 -0.20
N PHE A 202 -12.22 -1.58 -0.72
CA PHE A 202 -11.66 -0.25 -0.89
C PHE A 202 -12.50 0.64 -1.81
N ALA A 203 -13.00 0.09 -2.92
CA ALA A 203 -13.83 0.83 -3.88
C ALA A 203 -15.23 1.19 -3.34
N GLU A 204 -15.63 0.61 -2.22
CA GLU A 204 -16.92 0.84 -1.54
C GLU A 204 -16.79 1.78 -0.32
N LEU A 205 -15.61 2.38 -0.08
CA LEU A 205 -15.37 3.34 1.00
C LEU A 205 -16.00 4.75 0.72
#